data_300517733ba33b96475ad02aaa4da591
#
_entry.id   300517733ba33b96475ad02aaa4da591
#
_cell.length_a   1.000
_cell.length_b   1.000
_cell.length_c   1.000
_cell.angle_alpha   90.00
_cell.angle_beta   90.00
_cell.angle_gamma   90.00
#
_symmetry.space_group_name_H-M   'P 1'
#
loop_
_entity.id
_entity.type
_entity.pdbx_description
1 polymer ?
#
loop_
_entity_poly.entity_id
_entity_poly.type
_entity_poly.pdbx_seq_one_letter_code
_entity_poly.pdbx_strand_id
1 'polypeptide(L)'
;MGSDHDVVKAILEGNVLDYIEYMLHHTPTQYLASAEGAAERSHSWLDPAMEHFHRHIISRIDGAVACLYEYYKIYSSIIPDKLAYGGIPINTQALKPHFITTEPAKVRFFIGMQRNRSIFKGTDRLLAAAKAVTEQMPDLCELDVVENLPYNEYIERMLGCHVILDQLYSYTPATNALIAMAQGMVAVSGGEEEFYRFIGEEHCRPIVNVSPLIEGDIEQKLRWIVNNKAQLPTLSRMSREFVMKHNDSHVVARRHIDFWNEVLTKKQKL
;
A
#
# COMPACT_ATOMS: atom_id res chain seq x y z
N MET A 1 -6.60 7.62 4.85
CA MET A 1 -5.43 8.41 4.42
C MET A 1 -5.89 9.25 3.27
N GLY A 2 -5.64 10.51 3.31
CA GLY A 2 -6.04 11.45 2.29
C GLY A 2 -4.80 12.07 1.65
N SER A 3 -4.97 12.54 0.44
CA SER A 3 -4.04 13.45 -0.21
C SER A 3 -4.05 14.80 0.52
N ASP A 4 -3.03 15.60 0.35
CA ASP A 4 -2.99 17.01 0.73
C ASP A 4 -2.41 17.84 -0.41
N HIS A 5 -2.32 19.15 -0.22
CA HIS A 5 -1.86 20.06 -1.27
C HIS A 5 -0.50 19.68 -1.84
N ASP A 6 0.51 19.49 -0.98
CA ASP A 6 1.89 19.25 -1.43
C ASP A 6 2.05 17.86 -2.05
N VAL A 7 1.35 16.86 -1.52
CA VAL A 7 1.35 15.51 -2.09
C VAL A 7 0.73 15.53 -3.48
N VAL A 8 -0.45 16.10 -3.66
CA VAL A 8 -1.12 16.16 -4.97
C VAL A 8 -0.30 16.96 -5.97
N LYS A 9 0.27 18.09 -5.54
CA LYS A 9 1.14 18.92 -6.38
C LYS A 9 2.37 18.15 -6.85
N ALA A 10 3.11 17.53 -5.94
CA ALA A 10 4.32 16.75 -6.27
C ALA A 10 4.02 15.58 -7.22
N ILE A 11 2.89 14.91 -7.01
CA ILE A 11 2.43 13.83 -7.88
C ILE A 11 2.16 14.35 -9.31
N LEU A 12 1.43 15.45 -9.43
CA LEU A 12 1.07 16.01 -10.74
C LEU A 12 2.27 16.60 -11.49
N GLU A 13 3.28 17.06 -10.78
CA GLU A 13 4.55 17.48 -11.36
C GLU A 13 5.41 16.30 -11.86
N GLY A 14 5.12 15.07 -11.39
CA GLY A 14 5.73 13.82 -11.87
C GLY A 14 7.22 13.66 -11.59
N ASN A 15 7.78 14.39 -10.63
CA ASN A 15 9.22 14.48 -10.41
C ASN A 15 9.74 13.63 -9.22
N VAL A 16 8.86 13.01 -8.46
CA VAL A 16 9.23 12.36 -7.19
C VAL A 16 9.04 10.86 -7.22
N LEU A 17 7.96 10.40 -7.84
CA LEU A 17 7.56 8.99 -7.94
C LEU A 17 7.30 8.63 -9.42
N ASP A 18 7.72 7.44 -9.84
CA ASP A 18 7.51 6.99 -11.22
C ASP A 18 6.03 6.69 -11.50
N TYR A 19 5.28 6.33 -10.46
CA TYR A 19 3.84 6.12 -10.55
C TYR A 19 3.15 6.30 -9.20
N ILE A 20 1.90 6.69 -9.24
CA ILE A 20 0.97 6.72 -8.11
C ILE A 20 -0.46 6.86 -8.69
N GLU A 21 -1.49 6.90 -7.84
CA GLU A 21 -2.91 6.89 -8.24
C GLU A 21 -3.29 7.89 -9.36
N TYR A 22 -2.59 9.01 -9.46
CA TYR A 22 -2.90 10.07 -10.44
C TYR A 22 -2.03 10.01 -11.70
N MET A 23 -0.80 9.52 -11.60
CA MET A 23 0.20 9.63 -12.67
C MET A 23 0.97 8.33 -12.87
N LEU A 24 1.30 8.04 -14.13
CA LEU A 24 2.25 7.01 -14.57
C LEU A 24 3.40 7.75 -15.28
N HIS A 25 4.54 7.91 -14.63
CA HIS A 25 5.54 8.90 -15.01
C HIS A 25 4.89 10.28 -15.22
N HIS A 26 4.96 10.82 -16.42
CA HIS A 26 4.35 12.12 -16.79
C HIS A 26 2.97 11.96 -17.48
N THR A 27 2.38 10.75 -17.47
CA THR A 27 1.10 10.48 -18.13
C THR A 27 0.01 10.33 -17.08
N PRO A 28 -1.12 11.05 -17.21
CA PRO A 28 -2.27 10.87 -16.31
C PRO A 28 -2.80 9.44 -16.31
N THR A 29 -3.13 8.91 -15.13
CA THR A 29 -3.86 7.65 -15.02
C THR A 29 -5.29 7.81 -15.56
N GLN A 30 -5.96 6.68 -15.81
CA GLN A 30 -7.37 6.69 -16.20
C GLN A 30 -8.25 7.42 -15.17
N TYR A 31 -7.92 7.35 -13.88
CA TYR A 31 -8.64 8.08 -12.84
C TYR A 31 -8.50 9.60 -13.02
N LEU A 32 -7.28 10.09 -13.17
CA LEU A 32 -7.04 11.53 -13.35
C LEU A 32 -7.67 12.06 -14.65
N ALA A 33 -7.75 11.23 -15.68
CA ALA A 33 -8.41 11.56 -16.95
C ALA A 33 -9.95 11.54 -16.86
N SER A 34 -10.52 10.94 -15.78
CA SER A 34 -11.98 10.93 -15.57
C SER A 34 -12.51 12.28 -15.09
N ALA A 35 -13.83 12.49 -15.24
CA ALA A 35 -14.49 13.70 -14.72
C ALA A 35 -14.35 13.82 -13.19
N GLU A 36 -14.40 12.70 -12.46
CA GLU A 36 -14.25 12.64 -11.00
C GLU A 36 -12.83 13.05 -10.59
N GLY A 37 -11.80 12.47 -11.21
CA GLY A 37 -10.41 12.83 -10.94
C GLY A 37 -10.08 14.28 -11.35
N ALA A 38 -10.67 14.77 -12.44
CA ALA A 38 -10.51 16.17 -12.84
C ALA A 38 -11.15 17.13 -11.81
N ALA A 39 -12.33 16.79 -11.27
CA ALA A 39 -13.00 17.57 -10.23
C ALA A 39 -12.19 17.55 -8.92
N GLU A 40 -11.68 16.40 -8.50
CA GLU A 40 -10.84 16.29 -7.29
C GLU A 40 -9.57 17.13 -7.42
N ARG A 41 -8.90 17.09 -8.57
CA ARG A 41 -7.72 17.90 -8.86
C ARG A 41 -7.98 19.40 -8.81
N SER A 42 -9.09 19.85 -9.40
CA SER A 42 -9.37 21.28 -9.58
C SER A 42 -10.02 21.97 -8.38
N HIS A 43 -10.72 21.21 -7.52
CA HIS A 43 -11.60 21.83 -6.53
C HIS A 43 -11.27 21.56 -5.06
N SER A 44 -10.33 20.66 -4.74
CA SER A 44 -10.09 20.35 -3.33
C SER A 44 -8.66 20.61 -2.86
N TRP A 45 -7.66 20.06 -3.52
CA TRP A 45 -6.29 20.09 -2.98
C TRP A 45 -5.42 21.22 -3.52
N LEU A 46 -5.64 21.65 -4.78
CA LEU A 46 -4.86 22.71 -5.44
C LEU A 46 -5.54 24.08 -5.39
N ASP A 47 -6.64 24.21 -4.64
CA ASP A 47 -7.27 25.49 -4.37
C ASP A 47 -6.31 26.42 -3.61
N PRO A 48 -6.20 27.71 -3.99
CA PRO A 48 -5.32 28.66 -3.30
C PRO A 48 -5.58 28.80 -1.79
N ALA A 49 -6.84 28.61 -1.33
CA ALA A 49 -7.15 28.63 0.09
C ALA A 49 -6.57 27.40 0.82
N MET A 50 -6.61 26.23 0.17
CA MET A 50 -5.97 25.00 0.70
C MET A 50 -4.46 25.11 0.71
N GLU A 51 -3.84 25.67 -0.34
CA GLU A 51 -2.41 25.95 -0.37
C GLU A 51 -2.03 26.89 0.80
N HIS A 52 -2.74 27.98 0.98
CA HIS A 52 -2.48 28.93 2.08
C HIS A 52 -2.61 28.26 3.44
N PHE A 53 -3.68 27.51 3.67
CA PHE A 53 -3.91 26.76 4.90
C PHE A 53 -2.81 25.74 5.17
N HIS A 54 -2.41 24.98 4.16
CA HIS A 54 -1.36 23.97 4.25
C HIS A 54 0.00 24.62 4.59
N ARG A 55 0.40 25.68 3.89
CA ARG A 55 1.62 26.45 4.17
C ARG A 55 1.63 27.01 5.60
N HIS A 56 0.47 27.48 6.08
CA HIS A 56 0.33 27.96 7.45
C HIS A 56 0.60 26.84 8.47
N ILE A 57 0.07 25.63 8.26
CA ILE A 57 0.34 24.48 9.12
C ILE A 57 1.81 24.11 9.08
N ILE A 58 2.36 23.89 7.89
CA ILE A 58 3.77 23.45 7.69
C ILE A 58 4.75 24.43 8.36
N SER A 59 4.48 25.73 8.30
CA SER A 59 5.35 26.72 8.94
C SER A 59 5.34 26.68 10.48
N ARG A 60 4.31 26.11 11.09
CA ARG A 60 4.08 26.13 12.56
C ARG A 60 4.29 24.78 13.25
N ILE A 61 4.24 23.68 12.53
CA ILE A 61 4.49 22.36 13.14
C ILE A 61 5.95 22.23 13.55
N ASP A 62 6.16 21.54 14.65
CA ASP A 62 7.49 21.20 15.14
C ASP A 62 8.04 19.93 14.47
N GLY A 63 7.17 19.06 14.00
CA GLY A 63 7.51 17.84 13.29
C GLY A 63 6.31 17.19 12.63
N ALA A 64 6.57 16.30 11.68
CA ALA A 64 5.59 15.48 10.98
C ALA A 64 6.05 14.02 10.88
N VAL A 65 5.11 13.08 10.88
CA VAL A 65 5.40 11.65 10.73
C VAL A 65 4.62 11.11 9.53
N ALA A 66 5.34 10.65 8.52
CA ALA A 66 4.75 10.00 7.36
C ALA A 66 4.42 8.53 7.67
N CYS A 67 3.20 8.12 7.34
CA CYS A 67 2.76 6.73 7.52
C CYS A 67 3.03 5.84 6.30
N LEU A 68 3.26 6.40 5.12
CA LEU A 68 3.63 5.72 3.88
C LEU A 68 4.96 6.27 3.37
N TYR A 69 5.72 5.42 2.68
CA TYR A 69 6.99 5.81 2.06
C TYR A 69 6.79 6.91 1.01
N GLU A 70 5.72 6.83 0.24
CA GLU A 70 5.37 7.81 -0.78
C GLU A 70 5.24 9.23 -0.18
N TYR A 71 4.58 9.35 0.95
CA TYR A 71 4.47 10.62 1.66
C TYR A 71 5.83 11.06 2.23
N TYR A 72 6.58 10.13 2.82
CA TYR A 72 7.92 10.44 3.30
C TYR A 72 8.80 10.98 2.18
N LYS A 73 8.81 10.33 1.02
CA LYS A 73 9.62 10.71 -0.13
C LYS A 73 9.27 12.12 -0.62
N ILE A 74 7.99 12.46 -0.71
CA ILE A 74 7.53 13.79 -1.10
C ILE A 74 7.93 14.84 -0.06
N TYR A 75 7.59 14.61 1.21
CA TYR A 75 7.87 15.58 2.27
C TYR A 75 9.34 15.71 2.64
N SER A 76 10.18 14.76 2.29
CA SER A 76 11.63 14.85 2.52
C SER A 76 12.30 16.00 1.77
N SER A 77 11.70 16.50 0.70
CA SER A 77 12.16 17.71 -0.02
C SER A 77 11.57 19.01 0.54
N ILE A 78 10.47 18.93 1.31
CA ILE A 78 9.71 20.10 1.79
C ILE A 78 10.11 20.47 3.23
N ILE A 79 10.17 19.46 4.11
CA ILE A 79 10.44 19.62 5.55
C ILE A 79 11.48 18.60 6.07
N PRO A 80 12.66 18.45 5.45
CA PRO A 80 13.62 17.39 5.77
C PRO A 80 13.98 17.32 7.25
N ASP A 81 14.15 18.49 7.89
CA ASP A 81 14.57 18.59 9.30
C ASP A 81 13.44 18.32 10.33
N LYS A 82 12.20 18.21 9.86
CA LYS A 82 11.01 18.04 10.69
C LYS A 82 10.27 16.74 10.39
N LEU A 83 10.80 15.87 9.54
CA LEU A 83 10.10 14.69 9.05
C LEU A 83 10.68 13.40 9.62
N ALA A 84 9.78 12.51 10.04
CA ALA A 84 10.10 11.12 10.35
C ALA A 84 9.18 10.15 9.61
N TYR A 85 9.62 8.88 9.51
CA TYR A 85 8.80 7.78 9.00
C TYR A 85 8.30 6.93 10.15
N GLY A 86 6.98 6.79 10.28
CA GLY A 86 6.34 5.97 11.31
C GLY A 86 5.93 4.58 10.81
N GLY A 87 5.36 4.52 9.62
CA GLY A 87 4.66 3.35 9.09
C GLY A 87 3.19 3.31 9.54
N ILE A 88 2.42 2.37 8.97
CA ILE A 88 1.02 2.13 9.34
C ILE A 88 1.00 1.17 10.54
N PRO A 89 0.35 1.52 11.67
CA PRO A 89 0.27 0.64 12.83
C PRO A 89 -0.77 -0.47 12.62
N ILE A 90 -0.35 -1.72 12.84
CA ILE A 90 -1.21 -2.91 12.82
C ILE A 90 -1.17 -3.56 14.21
N ASN A 91 -2.34 -3.78 14.81
CA ASN A 91 -2.42 -4.51 16.07
C ASN A 91 -2.25 -6.02 15.82
N THR A 92 -1.00 -6.47 15.69
CA THR A 92 -0.68 -7.86 15.38
C THR A 92 -1.09 -8.82 16.50
N GLN A 93 -1.24 -8.36 17.73
CA GLN A 93 -1.68 -9.17 18.87
C GLN A 93 -3.17 -9.53 18.78
N ALA A 94 -3.99 -8.64 18.24
CA ALA A 94 -5.42 -8.90 18.03
C ALA A 94 -5.70 -9.77 16.79
N LEU A 95 -4.75 -9.88 15.86
CA LEU A 95 -4.90 -10.63 14.62
C LEU A 95 -4.28 -12.04 14.77
N LYS A 96 -5.12 -13.06 14.77
CA LYS A 96 -4.67 -14.46 14.80
C LYS A 96 -4.10 -14.84 13.43
N PRO A 97 -2.90 -15.45 13.37
CA PRO A 97 -2.36 -15.92 12.12
C PRO A 97 -3.09 -17.18 11.63
N HIS A 98 -3.33 -17.23 10.34
CA HIS A 98 -3.88 -18.35 9.58
C HIS A 98 -2.86 -18.75 8.49
N PHE A 99 -1.75 -19.35 8.93
CA PHE A 99 -0.67 -19.68 8.02
C PHE A 99 -1.06 -20.72 6.98
N ILE A 100 -0.57 -20.53 5.77
CA ILE A 100 -0.53 -21.57 4.75
C ILE A 100 0.55 -22.55 5.20
N THR A 101 0.16 -23.72 5.65
CA THR A 101 1.10 -24.71 6.24
C THR A 101 1.64 -25.72 5.24
N THR A 102 0.90 -25.95 4.16
CA THR A 102 1.25 -26.90 3.08
C THR A 102 1.00 -26.25 1.72
N GLU A 103 1.59 -26.82 0.69
CA GLU A 103 1.28 -26.43 -0.69
C GLU A 103 -0.23 -26.63 -0.97
N PRO A 104 -0.97 -25.57 -1.37
CA PRO A 104 -2.39 -25.71 -1.67
C PRO A 104 -2.63 -26.44 -2.98
N ALA A 105 -3.68 -27.26 -3.03
CA ALA A 105 -4.10 -27.90 -4.29
C ALA A 105 -4.43 -26.84 -5.34
N LYS A 106 -5.23 -25.81 -4.94
CA LYS A 106 -5.53 -24.62 -5.74
C LYS A 106 -5.12 -23.36 -4.98
N VAL A 107 -4.54 -22.39 -5.70
CA VAL A 107 -4.30 -21.05 -5.15
C VAL A 107 -5.62 -20.28 -5.14
N ARG A 108 -6.01 -19.74 -3.98
CA ARG A 108 -7.21 -18.91 -3.81
C ARG A 108 -6.79 -17.45 -3.72
N PHE A 109 -7.10 -16.69 -4.77
CA PHE A 109 -6.95 -15.24 -4.79
C PHE A 109 -8.17 -14.57 -4.17
N PHE A 110 -7.95 -13.48 -3.46
CA PHE A 110 -8.99 -12.64 -2.88
C PHE A 110 -8.84 -11.20 -3.35
N ILE A 111 -9.92 -10.57 -3.76
CA ILE A 111 -9.95 -9.14 -4.07
C ILE A 111 -11.17 -8.48 -3.46
N GLY A 112 -10.94 -7.44 -2.64
CA GLY A 112 -11.99 -6.59 -2.11
C GLY A 112 -12.15 -5.32 -2.93
N MET A 113 -13.32 -5.11 -3.50
CA MET A 113 -13.61 -3.98 -4.39
C MET A 113 -14.43 -2.89 -3.69
N GLN A 114 -14.00 -1.66 -3.89
CA GLN A 114 -14.83 -0.46 -3.66
C GLN A 114 -15.08 0.19 -5.02
N ARG A 115 -16.32 0.13 -5.54
CA ARG A 115 -16.66 0.58 -6.91
C ARG A 115 -16.13 1.97 -7.23
N ASN A 116 -16.40 2.90 -6.33
CA ASN A 116 -16.02 4.32 -6.49
C ASN A 116 -14.50 4.58 -6.36
N ARG A 117 -13.70 3.58 -5.99
CA ARG A 117 -12.25 3.72 -5.84
C ARG A 117 -11.45 2.70 -6.66
N SER A 118 -12.11 1.87 -7.46
CA SER A 118 -11.44 0.79 -8.19
C SER A 118 -10.42 1.32 -9.19
N ILE A 119 -10.79 2.31 -9.99
CA ILE A 119 -9.90 2.94 -10.98
C ILE A 119 -8.76 3.70 -10.27
N PHE A 120 -9.08 4.40 -9.17
CA PHE A 120 -8.10 5.14 -8.37
C PHE A 120 -7.01 4.22 -7.81
N LYS A 121 -7.39 3.06 -7.28
CA LYS A 121 -6.44 2.08 -6.73
C LYS A 121 -5.85 1.13 -7.77
N GLY A 122 -6.40 1.08 -8.98
CA GLY A 122 -6.04 0.09 -10.00
C GLY A 122 -6.54 -1.32 -9.69
N THR A 123 -7.51 -1.48 -8.77
CA THR A 123 -8.09 -2.79 -8.46
C THR A 123 -8.94 -3.35 -9.60
N ASP A 124 -9.45 -2.51 -10.49
CA ASP A 124 -10.08 -2.91 -11.75
C ASP A 124 -9.11 -3.66 -12.67
N ARG A 125 -7.85 -3.20 -12.78
CA ARG A 125 -6.80 -3.87 -13.55
C ARG A 125 -6.36 -5.18 -12.89
N LEU A 126 -6.19 -5.18 -11.55
CA LEU A 126 -5.90 -6.39 -10.79
C LEU A 126 -7.01 -7.44 -10.97
N LEU A 127 -8.27 -7.03 -10.92
CA LEU A 127 -9.42 -7.91 -11.14
C LEU A 127 -9.43 -8.49 -12.55
N ALA A 128 -9.21 -7.66 -13.58
CA ALA A 128 -9.17 -8.11 -14.97
C ALA A 128 -8.08 -9.17 -15.19
N ALA A 129 -6.87 -8.90 -14.68
CA ALA A 129 -5.74 -9.83 -14.76
C ALA A 129 -6.01 -11.14 -14.01
N ALA A 130 -6.58 -11.06 -12.78
CA ALA A 130 -6.89 -12.24 -11.99
C ALA A 130 -7.97 -13.11 -12.67
N LYS A 131 -9.00 -12.50 -13.26
CA LYS A 131 -10.00 -13.24 -14.05
C LYS A 131 -9.35 -13.97 -15.23
N ALA A 132 -8.52 -13.27 -16.03
CA ALA A 132 -7.83 -13.87 -17.17
C ALA A 132 -6.95 -15.05 -16.75
N VAL A 133 -6.22 -14.94 -15.63
CA VAL A 133 -5.37 -16.03 -15.12
C VAL A 133 -6.21 -17.22 -14.63
N THR A 134 -7.28 -16.97 -13.87
CA THR A 134 -8.13 -18.04 -13.34
C THR A 134 -8.93 -18.76 -14.42
N GLU A 135 -9.35 -18.06 -15.47
CA GLU A 135 -9.98 -18.67 -16.66
C GLU A 135 -9.02 -19.58 -17.43
N GLN A 136 -7.74 -19.24 -17.47
CA GLN A 136 -6.73 -20.03 -18.17
C GLN A 136 -6.17 -21.20 -17.34
N MET A 137 -6.27 -21.13 -16.01
CA MET A 137 -5.72 -22.10 -15.08
C MET A 137 -6.77 -22.57 -14.04
N PRO A 138 -7.98 -22.98 -14.47
CA PRO A 138 -9.12 -23.23 -13.57
C PRO A 138 -8.90 -24.39 -12.59
N ASP A 139 -8.00 -25.33 -12.92
CA ASP A 139 -7.66 -26.46 -12.05
C ASP A 139 -6.61 -26.09 -11.00
N LEU A 140 -5.88 -24.98 -11.17
CA LEU A 140 -4.75 -24.58 -10.33
C LEU A 140 -5.04 -23.36 -9.44
N CYS A 141 -5.99 -22.52 -9.83
CA CYS A 141 -6.35 -21.34 -9.06
C CYS A 141 -7.83 -20.97 -9.16
N GLU A 142 -8.29 -20.17 -8.22
CA GLU A 142 -9.64 -19.61 -8.17
C GLU A 142 -9.60 -18.20 -7.61
N LEU A 143 -10.63 -17.39 -7.89
CA LEU A 143 -10.74 -15.99 -7.48
C LEU A 143 -12.01 -15.78 -6.68
N ASP A 144 -11.86 -15.26 -5.47
CA ASP A 144 -12.95 -14.77 -4.64
C ASP A 144 -13.01 -13.23 -4.73
N VAL A 145 -14.12 -12.72 -5.28
CA VAL A 145 -14.36 -11.28 -5.46
C VAL A 145 -15.45 -10.86 -4.48
N VAL A 146 -15.13 -9.88 -3.64
CA VAL A 146 -16.10 -9.30 -2.71
C VAL A 146 -16.26 -7.80 -2.96
N GLU A 147 -17.48 -7.31 -2.79
CA GLU A 147 -17.79 -5.91 -3.01
C GLU A 147 -18.70 -5.39 -1.90
N ASN A 148 -18.30 -4.28 -1.27
CA ASN A 148 -19.08 -3.58 -0.25
C ASN A 148 -19.61 -4.48 0.89
N LEU A 149 -18.83 -5.47 1.33
CA LEU A 149 -19.19 -6.30 2.47
C LEU A 149 -18.98 -5.56 3.80
N PRO A 150 -19.80 -5.86 4.83
CA PRO A 150 -19.50 -5.49 6.20
C PRO A 150 -18.14 -6.05 6.62
N TYR A 151 -17.43 -5.31 7.49
CA TYR A 151 -16.04 -5.63 7.85
C TYR A 151 -15.83 -7.07 8.33
N ASN A 152 -16.71 -7.59 9.19
CA ASN A 152 -16.57 -8.94 9.74
C ASN A 152 -16.70 -10.01 8.65
N GLU A 153 -17.69 -9.86 7.76
CA GLU A 153 -17.89 -10.78 6.63
C GLU A 153 -16.73 -10.69 5.63
N TYR A 154 -16.21 -9.47 5.42
CA TYR A 154 -15.03 -9.25 4.58
C TYR A 154 -13.83 -10.03 5.10
N ILE A 155 -13.52 -9.89 6.40
CA ILE A 155 -12.40 -10.60 7.04
C ILE A 155 -12.58 -12.11 6.97
N GLU A 156 -13.78 -12.62 7.26
CA GLU A 156 -14.06 -14.05 7.19
C GLU A 156 -13.85 -14.63 5.80
N ARG A 157 -14.33 -13.93 4.76
CA ARG A 157 -14.10 -14.33 3.36
C ARG A 157 -12.63 -14.29 2.98
N MET A 158 -11.94 -13.21 3.36
CA MET A 158 -10.52 -13.03 3.10
C MET A 158 -9.68 -14.16 3.71
N LEU A 159 -9.93 -14.56 4.95
CA LEU A 159 -9.21 -15.63 5.64
C LEU A 159 -9.37 -17.02 5.02
N GLY A 160 -10.39 -17.20 4.19
CA GLY A 160 -10.53 -18.42 3.38
C GLY A 160 -9.60 -18.50 2.19
N CYS A 161 -8.79 -17.46 1.91
CA CYS A 161 -7.94 -17.36 0.72
C CYS A 161 -6.45 -17.38 1.07
N HIS A 162 -5.58 -17.51 0.06
CA HIS A 162 -4.14 -17.57 0.24
C HIS A 162 -3.45 -16.25 -0.09
N VAL A 163 -3.95 -15.55 -1.10
CA VAL A 163 -3.33 -14.36 -1.68
C VAL A 163 -4.33 -13.23 -1.78
N ILE A 164 -3.98 -12.05 -1.24
CA ILE A 164 -4.77 -10.83 -1.41
C ILE A 164 -4.25 -9.99 -2.56
N LEU A 165 -5.15 -9.47 -3.40
CA LEU A 165 -4.86 -8.46 -4.41
C LEU A 165 -5.34 -7.12 -3.86
N ASP A 166 -4.40 -6.21 -3.50
CA ASP A 166 -4.76 -5.00 -2.74
C ASP A 166 -4.84 -3.75 -3.61
N GLN A 167 -3.70 -3.27 -4.12
CA GLN A 167 -3.67 -2.06 -4.94
C GLN A 167 -2.46 -2.06 -5.89
N LEU A 168 -2.63 -1.40 -7.05
CA LEU A 168 -1.62 -1.34 -8.10
C LEU A 168 -0.76 -0.07 -8.02
N TYR A 169 -1.39 1.07 -7.70
CA TYR A 169 -0.75 2.39 -7.76
C TYR A 169 -0.16 2.77 -6.40
N SER A 170 0.80 1.99 -5.90
CA SER A 170 1.51 2.31 -4.64
C SER A 170 2.88 1.66 -4.61
N TYR A 171 3.81 2.27 -3.90
CA TYR A 171 5.16 1.75 -3.63
C TYR A 171 5.18 0.82 -2.42
N THR A 172 4.17 0.92 -1.56
CA THR A 172 4.10 0.23 -0.28
C THR A 172 2.75 -0.43 -0.06
N PRO A 173 2.69 -1.51 0.75
CA PRO A 173 1.42 -2.09 1.13
C PRO A 173 0.65 -1.13 2.05
N ALA A 174 -0.65 -0.98 1.79
CA ALA A 174 -1.53 -0.21 2.65
C ALA A 174 -2.21 -1.09 3.72
N THR A 175 -3.09 -0.48 4.51
CA THR A 175 -3.72 -1.12 5.68
C THR A 175 -4.34 -2.48 5.38
N ASN A 176 -5.02 -2.63 4.24
CA ASN A 176 -5.70 -3.88 3.88
C ASN A 176 -4.71 -5.02 3.61
N ALA A 177 -3.67 -4.76 2.80
CA ALA A 177 -2.58 -5.71 2.59
C ALA A 177 -1.87 -6.08 3.90
N LEU A 178 -1.55 -5.08 4.75
CA LEU A 178 -0.86 -5.31 6.02
C LEU A 178 -1.71 -6.13 7.00
N ILE A 179 -3.03 -5.93 7.06
CA ILE A 179 -3.94 -6.75 7.86
C ILE A 179 -3.95 -8.21 7.36
N ALA A 180 -4.02 -8.42 6.06
CA ALA A 180 -3.97 -9.74 5.46
C ALA A 180 -2.61 -10.42 5.70
N MET A 181 -1.51 -9.72 5.50
CA MET A 181 -0.16 -10.20 5.76
C MET A 181 0.06 -10.54 7.25
N ALA A 182 -0.48 -9.72 8.17
CA ALA A 182 -0.45 -9.99 9.60
C ALA A 182 -1.16 -11.30 9.97
N GLN A 183 -2.08 -11.75 9.14
CA GLN A 183 -2.79 -13.02 9.31
C GLN A 183 -2.16 -14.16 8.50
N GLY A 184 -1.05 -13.92 7.82
CA GLY A 184 -0.32 -14.94 7.08
C GLY A 184 -0.72 -15.09 5.62
N MET A 185 -1.50 -14.17 5.05
CA MET A 185 -1.74 -14.16 3.60
C MET A 185 -0.54 -13.57 2.85
N VAL A 186 -0.37 -13.97 1.60
CA VAL A 186 0.57 -13.34 0.68
C VAL A 186 -0.10 -12.15 0.01
N ALA A 187 0.58 -11.01 -0.07
CA ALA A 187 0.03 -9.81 -0.70
C ALA A 187 0.61 -9.58 -2.09
N VAL A 188 -0.27 -9.32 -3.07
CA VAL A 188 0.04 -8.70 -4.36
C VAL A 188 -0.30 -7.22 -4.22
N SER A 189 0.70 -6.37 -4.13
CA SER A 189 0.56 -4.94 -3.85
C SER A 189 1.87 -4.21 -4.18
N GLY A 190 1.97 -2.92 -3.87
CA GLY A 190 3.24 -2.21 -3.88
C GLY A 190 4.24 -2.83 -2.91
N GLY A 191 5.45 -3.03 -3.37
CA GLY A 191 6.59 -3.57 -2.62
C GLY A 191 7.88 -3.25 -3.36
N GLU A 192 8.06 -1.96 -3.71
CA GLU A 192 9.17 -1.51 -4.53
C GLU A 192 10.52 -1.69 -3.84
N GLU A 193 11.56 -1.93 -4.63
CA GLU A 193 12.93 -2.12 -4.17
C GLU A 193 13.43 -0.91 -3.36
N GLU A 194 13.05 0.29 -3.76
CA GLU A 194 13.45 1.50 -3.04
C GLU A 194 12.79 1.61 -1.65
N PHE A 195 11.56 1.10 -1.50
CA PHE A 195 10.92 1.02 -0.20
C PHE A 195 11.66 0.06 0.73
N TYR A 196 12.00 -1.15 0.26
CA TYR A 196 12.76 -2.11 1.05
C TYR A 196 14.12 -1.57 1.48
N ARG A 197 14.84 -0.90 0.56
CA ARG A 197 16.11 -0.21 0.89
C ARG A 197 15.92 0.89 1.92
N PHE A 198 14.85 1.66 1.80
CA PHE A 198 14.55 2.76 2.73
C PHE A 198 14.31 2.25 4.16
N ILE A 199 13.56 1.16 4.34
CA ILE A 199 13.31 0.57 5.67
C ILE A 199 14.43 -0.36 6.14
N GLY A 200 15.50 -0.54 5.37
CA GLY A 200 16.62 -1.42 5.69
C GLY A 200 16.27 -2.90 5.70
N GLU A 201 15.32 -3.33 4.86
CA GLU A 201 14.87 -4.73 4.80
C GLU A 201 15.51 -5.45 3.61
N GLU A 202 16.48 -6.32 3.89
CA GLU A 202 17.22 -7.06 2.86
C GLU A 202 16.71 -8.50 2.65
N HIS A 203 16.13 -9.10 3.67
CA HIS A 203 15.88 -10.55 3.70
C HIS A 203 14.40 -10.92 3.68
N CYS A 204 13.56 -10.20 4.41
CA CYS A 204 12.13 -10.49 4.53
C CYS A 204 11.31 -9.66 3.53
N ARG A 205 11.17 -10.17 2.31
CA ARG A 205 10.49 -9.48 1.19
C ARG A 205 9.32 -10.31 0.67
N PRO A 206 8.24 -10.45 1.43
CA PRO A 206 7.14 -11.35 1.11
C PRO A 206 6.14 -10.80 0.09
N ILE A 207 6.18 -9.49 -0.20
CA ILE A 207 5.20 -8.85 -1.08
C ILE A 207 5.53 -9.20 -2.53
N VAL A 208 4.54 -9.71 -3.25
CA VAL A 208 4.64 -9.85 -4.70
C VAL A 208 4.35 -8.50 -5.31
N ASN A 209 5.41 -7.76 -5.63
CA ASN A 209 5.32 -6.45 -6.23
C ASN A 209 4.75 -6.51 -7.64
N VAL A 210 3.81 -5.63 -7.96
CA VAL A 210 3.23 -5.43 -9.29
C VAL A 210 3.43 -3.99 -9.73
N SER A 211 3.89 -3.82 -10.96
CA SER A 211 4.15 -2.52 -11.54
C SER A 211 3.09 -2.13 -12.58
N PRO A 212 2.48 -0.93 -12.47
CA PRO A 212 1.59 -0.43 -13.50
C PRO A 212 2.31 -0.01 -14.79
N LEU A 213 3.63 0.12 -14.74
CA LEU A 213 4.48 0.60 -15.84
C LEU A 213 4.89 -0.52 -16.78
N ILE A 214 4.78 -1.79 -16.37
CA ILE A 214 5.19 -2.95 -17.15
C ILE A 214 3.94 -3.64 -17.67
N GLU A 215 3.81 -3.72 -18.99
CA GLU A 215 2.70 -4.42 -19.62
C GLU A 215 2.72 -5.91 -19.29
N GLY A 216 1.57 -6.45 -18.88
CA GLY A 216 1.42 -7.87 -18.53
C GLY A 216 2.05 -8.28 -17.19
N ASP A 217 2.63 -7.36 -16.41
CA ASP A 217 3.30 -7.70 -15.15
C ASP A 217 2.35 -8.36 -14.14
N ILE A 218 1.12 -7.87 -14.04
CA ILE A 218 0.14 -8.42 -13.09
C ILE A 218 -0.13 -9.89 -13.41
N GLU A 219 -0.48 -10.22 -14.66
CA GLU A 219 -0.73 -11.59 -15.09
C GLU A 219 0.51 -12.47 -14.91
N GLN A 220 1.69 -11.96 -15.22
CA GLN A 220 2.94 -12.67 -15.06
C GLN A 220 3.18 -13.03 -13.59
N LYS A 221 2.97 -12.07 -12.66
CA LYS A 221 3.12 -12.28 -11.22
C LYS A 221 2.08 -13.25 -10.66
N LEU A 222 0.82 -13.15 -11.09
CA LEU A 222 -0.22 -14.10 -10.68
C LEU A 222 0.07 -15.52 -11.16
N ARG A 223 0.50 -15.70 -12.43
CA ARG A 223 0.95 -17.00 -12.94
C ARG A 223 2.16 -17.53 -12.19
N TRP A 224 3.10 -16.65 -11.87
CA TRP A 224 4.27 -17.04 -11.07
C TRP A 224 3.83 -17.58 -9.71
N ILE A 225 2.89 -16.94 -9.00
CA ILE A 225 2.34 -17.45 -7.74
C ILE A 225 1.75 -18.86 -7.91
N VAL A 226 0.92 -19.05 -8.95
CA VAL A 226 0.26 -20.35 -9.22
C VAL A 226 1.29 -21.44 -9.52
N ASN A 227 2.28 -21.13 -10.35
CA ASN A 227 3.32 -22.10 -10.75
C ASN A 227 4.34 -22.38 -9.63
N ASN A 228 4.44 -21.47 -8.62
CA ASN A 228 5.35 -21.60 -7.49
C ASN A 228 4.61 -21.74 -6.16
N LYS A 229 3.42 -22.32 -6.16
CA LYS A 229 2.56 -22.46 -4.97
C LYS A 229 3.22 -23.21 -3.82
N ALA A 230 4.24 -24.03 -4.06
CA ALA A 230 5.09 -24.65 -3.05
C ALA A 230 5.84 -23.62 -2.16
N GLN A 231 6.01 -22.37 -2.63
CA GLN A 231 6.63 -21.28 -1.85
C GLN A 231 5.63 -20.57 -0.92
N LEU A 232 4.32 -20.72 -1.13
CA LEU A 232 3.29 -20.03 -0.36
C LEU A 232 3.40 -20.26 1.16
N PRO A 233 3.72 -21.45 1.69
CA PRO A 233 3.94 -21.63 3.12
C PRO A 233 5.09 -20.78 3.68
N THR A 234 6.14 -20.57 2.92
CA THR A 234 7.27 -19.72 3.31
C THR A 234 6.88 -18.24 3.24
N LEU A 235 6.29 -17.81 2.13
CA LEU A 235 5.82 -16.43 1.97
C LEU A 235 4.77 -16.05 3.02
N SER A 236 3.90 -16.98 3.39
CA SER A 236 2.89 -16.80 4.44
C SER A 236 3.53 -16.44 5.79
N ARG A 237 4.56 -17.15 6.21
CA ARG A 237 5.31 -16.85 7.44
C ARG A 237 6.05 -15.52 7.33
N MET A 238 6.74 -15.30 6.21
CA MET A 238 7.46 -14.04 5.96
C MET A 238 6.52 -12.84 5.95
N SER A 239 5.28 -12.97 5.44
CA SER A 239 4.28 -11.90 5.48
C SER A 239 4.00 -11.42 6.91
N ARG A 240 3.72 -12.35 7.82
CA ARG A 240 3.52 -12.03 9.23
C ARG A 240 4.77 -11.44 9.87
N GLU A 241 5.92 -12.05 9.64
CA GLU A 241 7.20 -11.59 10.17
C GLU A 241 7.52 -10.15 9.74
N PHE A 242 7.30 -9.83 8.47
CA PHE A 242 7.45 -8.49 7.94
C PHE A 242 6.59 -7.48 8.69
N VAL A 243 5.28 -7.77 8.85
CA VAL A 243 4.36 -6.86 9.54
C VAL A 243 4.72 -6.71 11.01
N MET A 244 5.09 -7.80 11.70
CA MET A 244 5.52 -7.74 13.10
C MET A 244 6.79 -6.90 13.28
N LYS A 245 7.73 -6.96 12.35
CA LYS A 245 8.98 -6.21 12.39
C LYS A 245 8.80 -4.73 12.07
N HIS A 246 7.97 -4.39 11.09
CA HIS A 246 7.91 -3.04 10.53
C HIS A 246 6.64 -2.27 10.86
N ASN A 247 5.53 -2.96 11.11
CA ASN A 247 4.20 -2.35 11.23
C ASN A 247 3.44 -2.71 12.52
N ASP A 248 4.01 -3.53 13.42
CA ASP A 248 3.38 -3.77 14.72
C ASP A 248 3.12 -2.45 15.43
N SER A 249 1.93 -2.32 16.02
CA SER A 249 1.49 -1.06 16.64
C SER A 249 2.44 -0.55 17.72
N HIS A 250 3.12 -1.44 18.47
CA HIS A 250 4.11 -1.04 19.47
C HIS A 250 5.41 -0.53 18.81
N VAL A 251 5.82 -1.13 17.70
CA VAL A 251 6.99 -0.68 16.94
C VAL A 251 6.73 0.70 16.35
N VAL A 252 5.56 0.88 15.73
CA VAL A 252 5.16 2.19 15.16
C VAL A 252 5.01 3.24 16.26
N ALA A 253 4.34 2.92 17.37
CA ALA A 253 4.22 3.84 18.50
C ALA A 253 5.58 4.25 19.08
N ARG A 254 6.55 3.32 19.18
CA ARG A 254 7.90 3.63 19.63
C ARG A 254 8.57 4.64 18.71
N ARG A 255 8.52 4.45 17.39
CA ARG A 255 9.07 5.43 16.42
C ARG A 255 8.49 6.83 16.60
N HIS A 256 7.17 6.93 16.84
CA HIS A 256 6.53 8.23 17.11
C HIS A 256 7.02 8.85 18.41
N ILE A 257 7.10 8.08 19.50
CA ILE A 257 7.56 8.56 20.81
C ILE A 257 9.02 9.03 20.72
N ASP A 258 9.88 8.25 20.07
CA ASP A 258 11.29 8.58 19.92
C ASP A 258 11.45 9.89 19.12
N PHE A 259 10.73 10.03 18.02
CA PHE A 259 10.72 11.26 17.23
C PHE A 259 10.20 12.48 18.04
N TRP A 260 9.10 12.34 18.78
CA TRP A 260 8.59 13.42 19.62
C TRP A 260 9.59 13.84 20.69
N ASN A 261 10.29 12.91 21.31
CA ASN A 261 11.34 13.21 22.29
C ASN A 261 12.52 13.95 21.65
N GLU A 262 12.91 13.60 20.42
CA GLU A 262 13.92 14.35 19.67
C GLU A 262 13.48 15.80 19.39
N VAL A 263 12.24 15.98 18.92
CA VAL A 263 11.66 17.31 18.67
C VAL A 263 11.62 18.14 19.93
N LEU A 264 11.16 17.58 21.07
CA LEU A 264 11.12 18.28 22.35
C LEU A 264 12.52 18.66 22.84
N THR A 265 13.49 17.77 22.68
CA THR A 265 14.89 18.04 23.07
C THR A 265 15.51 19.16 22.25
N LYS A 266 15.24 19.21 20.95
CA LYS A 266 15.68 20.30 20.07
C LYS A 266 15.08 21.64 20.52
N LYS A 267 13.78 21.65 20.85
CA LYS A 267 13.04 22.85 21.27
C LYS A 267 13.53 23.43 22.63
N GLN A 268 14.01 22.60 23.55
CA GLN A 268 14.56 23.03 24.83
C GLN A 268 15.97 23.66 24.71
N LYS A 269 16.64 23.47 23.58
CA LYS A 269 17.99 24.02 23.34
C LYS A 269 17.97 25.35 22.57
N LEU A 270 16.80 25.76 22.09
CA LEU A 270 16.54 27.05 21.44
C LEU A 270 15.99 28.07 22.44
#